data_bcc125f7acb9a6eca9bd6a343388b5be
#
_entry.id   bcc125f7acb9a6eca9bd6a343388b5be
#
_cell.length_a   1.000
_cell.length_b   1.000
_cell.length_c   1.000
_cell.angle_alpha   90.00
_cell.angle_beta   90.00
_cell.angle_gamma   90.00
#
_symmetry.space_group_name_H-M   'P 1'
#
loop_
_entity.id
_entity.type
_entity.pdbx_description
1 polymer ?
#
loop_
_entity_poly.entity_id
_entity_poly.type
_entity_poly.pdbx_seq_one_letter_code
_entity_poly.pdbx_strand_id
1 'polypeptide(L)'
;YEIADRDWSSDVCSSDLVMELKNKASILNNVLAGKINLGIIPTVSSFILPTEIFEFLSSNPKIELNVKEMTTENIIKGLKSGELDAGIIATPYSDAEEFFADFLFNEELMVYSADKIANEKDDQFIMPEDIDVNKVWLLEEGNCLRTQFENICHLRENSLKPKNLDFMASNINTLVHMVDKIGGLTVLPELAVSQLSDGQKEKIHRFKKPYPSREIGLIYYKPTYKQKILDELVASIKNSLKPKLNYTTHPEDFVNISPQ
;
A
#
# COMPACT_ATOMS: atom_id res chain seq x y z
N TYR A 1 13.39 -54.51 15.35
CA TYR A 1 12.20 -54.06 14.62
C TYR A 1 12.30 -52.54 14.47
N GLU A 2 12.74 -52.10 13.31
CA GLU A 2 12.73 -50.71 12.88
C GLU A 2 11.28 -50.31 12.57
N ILE A 3 10.80 -49.27 13.25
CA ILE A 3 9.56 -48.60 12.90
C ILE A 3 9.94 -47.51 11.92
N ALA A 4 9.56 -47.72 10.67
CA ALA A 4 9.78 -46.80 9.58
C ALA A 4 9.09 -45.42 9.86
N ASP A 5 9.87 -44.37 9.71
CA ASP A 5 9.42 -42.97 9.64
C ASP A 5 8.29 -42.83 8.62
N ARG A 6 7.09 -42.51 9.07
CA ARG A 6 6.01 -42.10 8.19
C ARG A 6 6.28 -40.68 7.70
N ASP A 7 6.52 -40.60 6.44
CA ASP A 7 6.72 -39.36 5.69
C ASP A 7 5.46 -38.49 5.77
N TRP A 8 5.51 -37.45 6.59
CA TRP A 8 4.42 -36.47 6.76
C TRP A 8 4.23 -35.56 5.54
N SER A 9 5.11 -35.66 4.54
CA SER A 9 5.03 -34.86 3.30
C SER A 9 3.88 -35.27 2.38
N SER A 10 3.38 -36.51 2.50
CA SER A 10 2.33 -37.03 1.63
C SER A 10 0.92 -36.54 1.99
N ASP A 11 0.66 -36.23 3.27
CA ASP A 11 -0.69 -35.83 3.73
C ASP A 11 -0.99 -34.36 3.43
N VAL A 12 0.02 -33.49 3.41
CA VAL A 12 -0.09 -32.09 2.99
C VAL A 12 -0.35 -32.01 1.48
N CYS A 13 0.30 -32.86 0.69
CA CYS A 13 0.14 -32.92 -0.76
C CYS A 13 -1.26 -33.41 -1.18
N SER A 14 -1.91 -34.28 -0.41
CA SER A 14 -3.24 -34.80 -0.72
C SER A 14 -4.35 -33.78 -0.44
N SER A 15 -4.24 -32.98 0.63
CA SER A 15 -5.21 -31.94 0.96
C SER A 15 -5.17 -30.79 -0.07
N ASP A 16 -3.99 -30.42 -0.54
CA ASP A 16 -3.79 -29.39 -1.56
C ASP A 16 -4.36 -29.83 -2.92
N LEU A 17 -4.17 -31.10 -3.30
CA LEU A 17 -4.74 -31.69 -4.52
C LEU A 17 -6.27 -31.75 -4.47
N VAL A 18 -6.86 -32.09 -3.34
CA VAL A 18 -8.33 -32.10 -3.18
C VAL A 18 -8.89 -30.68 -3.21
N MET A 19 -8.20 -29.70 -2.65
CA MET A 19 -8.58 -28.30 -2.74
C MET A 19 -8.46 -27.76 -4.16
N GLU A 20 -7.40 -28.12 -4.87
CA GLU A 20 -7.19 -27.79 -6.28
C GLU A 20 -8.31 -28.36 -7.17
N LEU A 21 -8.71 -29.62 -6.96
CA LEU A 21 -9.82 -30.25 -7.68
C LEU A 21 -11.17 -29.59 -7.39
N LYS A 22 -11.45 -29.22 -6.14
CA LYS A 22 -12.67 -28.48 -5.77
C LYS A 22 -12.70 -27.10 -6.43
N ASN A 23 -11.57 -26.40 -6.48
CA ASN A 23 -11.47 -25.10 -7.13
C ASN A 23 -11.58 -25.21 -8.67
N LYS A 24 -10.98 -26.22 -9.30
CA LYS A 24 -11.20 -26.51 -10.73
C LYS A 24 -12.66 -26.81 -11.06
N ALA A 25 -13.38 -27.52 -10.19
CA ALA A 25 -14.81 -27.79 -10.36
C ALA A 25 -15.67 -26.52 -10.20
N SER A 26 -15.31 -25.60 -9.31
CA SER A 26 -16.01 -24.31 -9.17
C SER A 26 -15.73 -23.37 -10.33
N ILE A 27 -14.54 -23.43 -10.93
CA ILE A 27 -14.17 -22.69 -12.13
C ILE A 27 -15.03 -23.09 -13.34
N LEU A 28 -15.37 -24.38 -13.47
CA LEU A 28 -16.26 -24.89 -14.53
C LEU A 28 -17.69 -24.36 -14.40
N ASN A 29 -18.09 -23.94 -13.20
CA ASN A 29 -19.42 -23.40 -12.91
C ASN A 29 -19.46 -21.85 -12.88
N ASN A 30 -18.41 -21.15 -13.32
CA ASN A 30 -18.27 -19.67 -13.25
C ASN A 30 -18.46 -19.07 -11.84
N VAL A 31 -18.27 -19.83 -10.78
CA VAL A 31 -18.40 -19.35 -9.40
C VAL A 31 -16.99 -19.29 -8.79
N LEU A 32 -16.54 -18.08 -8.51
CA LEU A 32 -15.31 -17.86 -7.76
C LEU A 32 -15.51 -18.29 -6.29
N ALA A 33 -14.71 -19.23 -5.82
CA ALA A 33 -14.73 -19.70 -4.45
C ALA A 33 -13.32 -20.10 -4.01
N GLY A 34 -12.99 -19.79 -2.77
CA GLY A 34 -11.70 -20.15 -2.19
C GLY A 34 -11.27 -19.23 -1.07
N LYS A 35 -10.11 -19.54 -0.50
CA LYS A 35 -9.49 -18.77 0.58
C LYS A 35 -8.20 -18.12 0.08
N ILE A 36 -8.05 -16.83 0.36
CA ILE A 36 -6.86 -16.03 0.06
C ILE A 36 -6.30 -15.46 1.36
N ASN A 37 -5.01 -15.64 1.58
CA ASN A 37 -4.26 -14.96 2.62
C ASN A 37 -3.52 -13.77 1.97
N LEU A 38 -3.93 -12.55 2.31
CA LEU A 38 -3.45 -11.32 1.72
C LEU A 38 -2.66 -10.49 2.73
N GLY A 39 -1.43 -10.15 2.41
CA GLY A 39 -0.68 -9.12 3.11
C GLY A 39 -0.94 -7.75 2.48
N ILE A 40 -1.02 -6.68 3.29
CA ILE A 40 -1.23 -5.34 2.78
C ILE A 40 -0.47 -4.32 3.63
N ILE A 41 0.17 -3.34 2.99
CA ILE A 41 0.88 -2.29 3.72
C ILE A 41 -0.11 -1.35 4.43
N PRO A 42 0.20 -0.88 5.65
CA PRO A 42 -0.73 -0.08 6.47
C PRO A 42 -1.19 1.21 5.80
N THR A 43 -0.31 1.84 5.01
CA THR A 43 -0.61 3.09 4.29
C THR A 43 -1.58 2.94 3.12
N VAL A 44 -2.01 1.73 2.81
CA VAL A 44 -2.99 1.42 1.77
C VAL A 44 -4.21 0.73 2.37
N SER A 45 -4.01 -0.18 3.34
CA SER A 45 -5.08 -1.01 3.91
C SER A 45 -6.23 -0.17 4.47
N SER A 46 -5.91 0.87 5.24
CA SER A 46 -6.91 1.75 5.87
C SER A 46 -7.87 2.41 4.88
N PHE A 47 -7.46 2.52 3.62
CA PHE A 47 -8.22 3.23 2.58
C PHE A 47 -8.98 2.29 1.66
N ILE A 48 -8.39 1.15 1.25
CA ILE A 48 -9.03 0.23 0.30
C ILE A 48 -9.78 -0.93 0.96
N LEU A 49 -9.45 -1.29 2.21
CA LEU A 49 -10.09 -2.41 2.88
C LEU A 49 -11.58 -2.16 3.17
N PRO A 50 -11.98 -1.00 3.73
CA PRO A 50 -13.38 -0.76 4.08
C PRO A 50 -14.29 -0.51 2.88
N THR A 51 -13.75 -0.25 1.71
CA THR A 51 -14.49 0.07 0.50
C THR A 51 -14.26 -0.99 -0.57
N GLU A 52 -13.17 -0.91 -1.31
CA GLU A 52 -12.91 -1.73 -2.51
C GLU A 52 -12.87 -3.22 -2.20
N ILE A 53 -12.19 -3.62 -1.12
CA ILE A 53 -12.09 -5.02 -0.73
C ILE A 53 -13.42 -5.53 -0.17
N PHE A 54 -14.14 -4.72 0.60
CA PHE A 54 -15.44 -5.11 1.13
C PHE A 54 -16.50 -5.24 0.02
N GLU A 55 -16.51 -4.36 -0.97
CA GLU A 55 -17.38 -4.44 -2.16
C GLU A 55 -17.07 -5.71 -2.98
N PHE A 56 -15.79 -6.03 -3.17
CA PHE A 56 -15.36 -7.26 -3.82
C PHE A 56 -15.90 -8.51 -3.11
N LEU A 57 -15.76 -8.58 -1.78
CA LEU A 57 -16.27 -9.70 -1.00
C LEU A 57 -17.80 -9.79 -1.03
N SER A 58 -18.50 -8.67 -1.00
CA SER A 58 -19.96 -8.61 -1.09
C SER A 58 -20.46 -9.17 -2.43
N SER A 59 -19.71 -8.94 -3.50
CA SER A 59 -19.99 -9.45 -4.84
C SER A 59 -19.59 -10.92 -5.02
N ASN A 60 -18.69 -11.43 -4.16
CA ASN A 60 -18.13 -12.77 -4.24
C ASN A 60 -18.26 -13.54 -2.91
N PRO A 61 -19.48 -13.88 -2.45
CA PRO A 61 -19.73 -14.38 -1.09
C PRO A 61 -19.13 -15.76 -0.78
N LYS A 62 -18.58 -16.46 -1.79
CA LYS A 62 -17.87 -17.74 -1.61
C LYS A 62 -16.35 -17.60 -1.50
N ILE A 63 -15.85 -16.37 -1.53
CA ILE A 63 -14.44 -16.07 -1.28
C ILE A 63 -14.26 -15.74 0.21
N GLU A 64 -13.30 -16.39 0.84
CA GLU A 64 -12.79 -16.05 2.17
C GLU A 64 -11.46 -15.32 2.02
N LEU A 65 -11.37 -14.10 2.54
CA LEU A 65 -10.15 -13.29 2.50
C LEU A 65 -9.64 -13.05 3.91
N ASN A 66 -8.45 -13.57 4.21
CA ASN A 66 -7.72 -13.26 5.43
C ASN A 66 -6.71 -12.14 5.13
N VAL A 67 -6.94 -10.97 5.70
CA VAL A 67 -6.07 -9.81 5.49
C VAL A 67 -5.21 -9.56 6.72
N LYS A 68 -3.90 -9.32 6.50
CA LYS A 68 -2.95 -8.91 7.54
C LYS A 68 -2.26 -7.61 7.12
N GLU A 69 -2.27 -6.61 7.98
CA GLU A 69 -1.41 -5.44 7.83
C GLU A 69 0.03 -5.80 8.19
N MET A 70 0.95 -5.54 7.28
CA MET A 70 2.36 -5.92 7.42
C MET A 70 3.26 -4.94 6.67
N THR A 71 4.52 -4.82 7.11
CA THR A 71 5.55 -4.12 6.31
C THR A 71 5.83 -4.89 5.01
N THR A 72 6.34 -4.21 4.00
CA THR A 72 6.70 -4.83 2.71
C THR A 72 7.64 -6.01 2.88
N GLU A 73 8.67 -5.89 3.72
CA GLU A 73 9.60 -7.00 4.01
C GLU A 73 8.89 -8.24 4.57
N ASN A 74 7.94 -8.05 5.50
CA ASN A 74 7.20 -9.16 6.08
C ASN A 74 6.22 -9.78 5.09
N ILE A 75 5.65 -8.99 4.19
CA ILE A 75 4.82 -9.49 3.07
C ILE A 75 5.67 -10.38 2.17
N ILE A 76 6.87 -9.94 1.78
CA ILE A 76 7.79 -10.72 0.94
C ILE A 76 8.20 -12.03 1.63
N LYS A 77 8.53 -11.99 2.93
CA LYS A 77 8.83 -13.20 3.71
C LYS A 77 7.63 -14.15 3.74
N GLY A 78 6.42 -13.62 3.95
CA GLY A 78 5.19 -14.41 3.97
C GLY A 78 4.86 -15.07 2.62
N LEU A 79 5.14 -14.38 1.52
CA LEU A 79 4.98 -14.93 0.16
C LEU A 79 6.00 -16.04 -0.12
N LYS A 80 7.27 -15.84 0.24
CA LYS A 80 8.34 -16.85 0.07
C LYS A 80 8.08 -18.10 0.91
N SER A 81 7.55 -17.95 2.11
CA SER A 81 7.18 -19.08 3.00
C SER A 81 5.87 -19.78 2.63
N GLY A 82 5.06 -19.18 1.75
CA GLY A 82 3.71 -19.68 1.43
C GLY A 82 2.65 -19.39 2.50
N GLU A 83 2.96 -18.57 3.51
CA GLU A 83 1.96 -18.08 4.48
C GLU A 83 0.95 -17.14 3.83
N LEU A 84 1.41 -16.34 2.86
CA LEU A 84 0.58 -15.44 2.06
C LEU A 84 0.46 -15.95 0.63
N ASP A 85 -0.70 -15.73 0.03
CA ASP A 85 -0.97 -15.99 -1.38
C ASP A 85 -0.64 -14.79 -2.26
N ALA A 86 -0.89 -13.58 -1.73
CA ALA A 86 -0.62 -12.32 -2.42
C ALA A 86 -0.28 -11.20 -1.41
N GLY A 87 0.30 -10.11 -1.92
CA GLY A 87 0.61 -8.91 -1.15
C GLY A 87 0.30 -7.64 -1.92
N ILE A 88 -0.25 -6.62 -1.26
CA ILE A 88 -0.42 -5.28 -1.83
C ILE A 88 0.65 -4.38 -1.22
N ILE A 89 1.55 -3.87 -2.07
CA ILE A 89 2.72 -3.08 -1.70
C ILE A 89 2.92 -1.88 -2.63
N ALA A 90 3.82 -0.97 -2.24
CA ALA A 90 4.33 0.04 -3.16
C ALA A 90 5.37 -0.60 -4.09
N THR A 91 5.26 -0.34 -5.40
CA THR A 91 6.12 -0.88 -6.45
C THR A 91 6.82 0.26 -7.23
N PRO A 92 7.93 -0.02 -7.95
CA PRO A 92 8.73 -1.24 -7.90
C PRO A 92 9.45 -1.40 -6.57
N TYR A 93 9.69 -2.63 -6.15
CA TYR A 93 10.46 -2.97 -4.96
C TYR A 93 11.56 -3.96 -5.34
N SER A 94 12.83 -3.67 -5.06
CA SER A 94 13.97 -4.41 -5.58
C SER A 94 13.96 -5.89 -5.20
N ASP A 95 13.63 -6.20 -3.95
CA ASP A 95 13.58 -7.57 -3.47
C ASP A 95 12.36 -8.35 -4.01
N ALA A 96 11.51 -7.70 -4.80
CA ALA A 96 10.34 -8.32 -5.42
C ALA A 96 10.58 -8.78 -6.87
N GLU A 97 11.81 -8.75 -7.39
CA GLU A 97 12.13 -9.22 -8.76
C GLU A 97 11.74 -10.68 -9.03
N GLU A 98 11.68 -11.51 -7.98
CA GLU A 98 11.25 -12.90 -8.07
C GLU A 98 9.72 -13.07 -8.13
N PHE A 99 8.95 -11.98 -7.98
CA PHE A 99 7.51 -12.01 -7.88
C PHE A 99 6.86 -11.50 -9.16
N PHE A 100 5.71 -12.03 -9.46
CA PHE A 100 4.79 -11.41 -10.42
C PHE A 100 4.14 -10.21 -9.77
N ALA A 101 3.95 -9.15 -10.52
CA ALA A 101 3.31 -7.92 -10.04
C ALA A 101 2.22 -7.47 -11.02
N ASP A 102 1.02 -7.29 -10.49
CA ASP A 102 -0.08 -6.67 -11.20
C ASP A 102 -0.25 -5.23 -10.70
N PHE A 103 -0.10 -4.27 -11.60
CA PHE A 103 -0.38 -2.88 -11.31
C PHE A 103 -1.81 -2.72 -10.77
N LEU A 104 -1.99 -1.97 -9.69
CA LEU A 104 -3.31 -1.61 -9.16
C LEU A 104 -3.65 -0.16 -9.50
N PHE A 105 -2.91 0.78 -8.96
CA PHE A 105 -3.11 2.21 -9.19
C PHE A 105 -1.84 3.01 -8.87
N ASN A 106 -1.81 4.24 -9.38
CA ASN A 106 -0.91 5.28 -8.92
C ASN A 106 -1.70 6.33 -8.14
N GLU A 107 -1.08 6.89 -7.11
CA GLU A 107 -1.63 7.98 -6.33
C GLU A 107 -0.59 9.08 -6.08
N GLU A 108 -1.04 10.33 -6.09
CA GLU A 108 -0.22 11.50 -5.83
C GLU A 108 0.24 11.53 -4.37
N LEU A 109 1.46 12.03 -4.15
CA LEU A 109 1.99 12.34 -2.82
C LEU A 109 1.90 13.85 -2.60
N MET A 110 1.23 14.27 -1.53
CA MET A 110 0.96 15.67 -1.21
C MET A 110 1.47 16.01 0.18
N VAL A 111 1.78 17.28 0.44
CA VAL A 111 2.20 17.74 1.76
C VAL A 111 0.98 18.20 2.56
N TYR A 112 0.89 17.76 3.79
CA TYR A 112 -0.07 18.23 4.79
C TYR A 112 0.66 19.09 5.81
N SER A 113 0.32 20.37 5.92
CA SER A 113 1.01 21.33 6.79
C SER A 113 0.04 22.18 7.59
N ALA A 114 0.29 22.30 8.89
CA ALA A 114 -0.45 23.25 9.75
C ALA A 114 0.07 24.69 9.58
N ASP A 115 1.32 24.84 9.19
CA ASP A 115 1.97 26.13 8.98
C ASP A 115 1.86 26.54 7.50
N LYS A 116 1.83 27.86 7.26
CA LYS A 116 2.00 28.36 5.90
C LYS A 116 3.41 28.07 5.42
N ILE A 117 3.52 27.40 4.27
CA ILE A 117 4.82 27.13 3.64
C ILE A 117 5.31 28.41 2.95
N ALA A 118 6.53 28.84 3.22
CA ALA A 118 7.03 30.19 3.09
C ALA A 118 7.23 30.76 1.67
N ASN A 119 6.65 30.21 0.61
CA ASN A 119 6.79 30.77 -0.74
C ASN A 119 5.46 31.08 -1.44
N GLU A 120 4.41 31.36 -0.68
CA GLU A 120 3.07 31.72 -1.19
C GLU A 120 3.03 33.04 -1.97
N LYS A 121 3.98 33.29 -2.89
CA LYS A 121 3.84 34.52 -3.68
C LYS A 121 2.90 34.38 -4.87
N ASP A 122 2.57 33.16 -5.30
CA ASP A 122 1.59 33.03 -6.40
C ASP A 122 0.95 31.64 -6.62
N ASP A 123 1.38 30.57 -5.96
CA ASP A 123 0.86 29.24 -6.32
C ASP A 123 0.64 28.32 -5.12
N GLN A 124 -0.45 27.55 -5.20
CA GLN A 124 -0.79 26.41 -4.36
C GLN A 124 0.24 25.25 -4.45
N PHE A 125 1.40 25.47 -5.07
CA PHE A 125 2.43 24.49 -5.34
C PHE A 125 3.71 24.76 -4.59
N ILE A 126 4.31 23.72 -4.05
CA ILE A 126 5.57 23.74 -3.31
C ILE A 126 6.66 22.98 -4.06
N MET A 127 7.90 23.37 -3.80
CA MET A 127 9.08 22.62 -4.22
C MET A 127 9.61 21.79 -3.05
N PRO A 128 10.30 20.66 -3.29
CA PRO A 128 10.92 19.90 -2.21
C PRO A 128 11.85 20.72 -1.32
N GLU A 129 12.53 21.73 -1.90
CA GLU A 129 13.45 22.64 -1.23
C GLU A 129 12.74 23.64 -0.28
N ASP A 130 11.44 23.84 -0.45
CA ASP A 130 10.64 24.72 0.42
C ASP A 130 10.28 24.03 1.75
N ILE A 131 10.52 22.72 1.85
CA ILE A 131 10.18 21.91 3.02
C ILE A 131 11.24 22.13 4.11
N ASP A 132 10.82 22.70 5.22
CA ASP A 132 11.65 22.74 6.42
C ASP A 132 11.73 21.34 7.04
N VAL A 133 12.81 20.65 6.71
CA VAL A 133 13.07 19.29 7.20
C VAL A 133 13.02 19.18 8.72
N ASN A 134 13.19 20.30 9.44
CA ASN A 134 13.13 20.38 10.90
C ASN A 134 11.72 20.31 11.46
N LYS A 135 10.73 20.38 10.64
CA LYS A 135 9.31 20.36 11.01
C LYS A 135 8.57 19.15 10.49
N VAL A 136 9.30 18.17 9.94
CA VAL A 136 8.69 16.99 9.31
C VAL A 136 8.37 15.91 10.35
N TRP A 137 7.14 15.41 10.32
CA TRP A 137 6.72 14.19 11.01
C TRP A 137 6.74 13.02 10.04
N LEU A 138 7.42 11.93 10.41
CA LEU A 138 7.57 10.74 9.57
C LEU A 138 6.96 9.51 10.22
N LEU A 139 6.60 8.55 9.37
CA LEU A 139 6.27 7.19 9.81
C LEU A 139 7.54 6.47 10.29
N GLU A 140 7.35 5.39 11.05
CA GLU A 140 8.44 4.52 11.50
C GLU A 140 9.22 3.91 10.32
N GLU A 141 10.44 3.48 10.60
CA GLU A 141 11.30 2.77 9.64
C GLU A 141 10.63 1.49 9.14
N GLY A 142 10.95 1.11 7.88
CA GLY A 142 10.30 0.00 7.21
C GLY A 142 8.98 0.36 6.52
N ASN A 143 8.53 1.62 6.64
CA ASN A 143 7.37 2.11 5.91
C ASN A 143 7.81 2.74 4.58
N CYS A 144 7.37 2.18 3.45
CA CYS A 144 7.72 2.65 2.12
C CYS A 144 7.40 4.14 1.90
N LEU A 145 6.32 4.66 2.49
CA LEU A 145 5.95 6.07 2.37
C LEU A 145 6.99 6.99 3.00
N ARG A 146 7.63 6.58 4.11
CA ARG A 146 8.75 7.32 4.71
C ARG A 146 9.91 7.41 3.73
N THR A 147 10.37 6.30 3.20
CA THR A 147 11.48 6.24 2.24
C THR A 147 11.18 7.08 0.99
N GLN A 148 9.96 7.00 0.47
CA GLN A 148 9.53 7.81 -0.67
C GLN A 148 9.61 9.31 -0.38
N PHE A 149 9.18 9.74 0.82
CA PHE A 149 9.28 11.15 1.20
C PHE A 149 10.73 11.59 1.40
N GLU A 150 11.56 10.77 2.03
CA GLU A 150 13.00 11.01 2.17
C GLU A 150 13.67 11.19 0.79
N ASN A 151 13.26 10.37 -0.20
CA ASN A 151 13.74 10.48 -1.59
C ASN A 151 13.28 11.78 -2.28
N ILE A 152 12.03 12.22 -2.07
CA ILE A 152 11.52 13.48 -2.64
C ILE A 152 12.31 14.67 -2.11
N CYS A 153 12.54 14.73 -0.81
CA CYS A 153 13.16 15.87 -0.14
C CYS A 153 14.69 15.76 -0.01
N HIS A 154 15.30 14.69 -0.57
CA HIS A 154 16.75 14.43 -0.40
C HIS A 154 17.19 14.44 1.06
N LEU A 155 16.33 13.99 1.97
CA LEU A 155 16.59 13.94 3.40
C LEU A 155 17.68 12.90 3.67
N ARG A 156 18.86 13.33 4.10
CA ARG A 156 19.88 12.43 4.63
C ARG A 156 19.67 12.30 6.13
N GLU A 157 19.79 11.09 6.65
CA GLU A 157 19.71 10.51 8.01
C GLU A 157 19.53 11.40 9.28
N ASN A 158 19.49 12.72 9.18
CA ASN A 158 19.42 13.64 10.31
C ASN A 158 18.05 14.32 10.47
N SER A 159 16.97 13.65 10.09
CA SER A 159 15.64 14.21 10.27
C SER A 159 15.26 14.29 11.75
N LEU A 160 14.94 15.43 12.13
CA LEU A 160 14.60 16.11 13.34
C LEU A 160 13.68 15.33 14.26
N LYS A 161 14.26 15.08 15.37
CA LYS A 161 13.48 14.79 16.58
C LYS A 161 13.44 16.07 17.43
N PRO A 162 12.28 16.52 17.87
CA PRO A 162 12.25 17.46 18.98
C PRO A 162 13.14 16.94 20.10
N LYS A 163 14.03 17.75 20.63
CA LYS A 163 15.09 17.32 21.56
C LYS A 163 14.63 16.46 22.74
N ASN A 164 13.31 16.42 23.02
CA ASN A 164 12.71 15.76 24.16
C ASN A 164 11.60 14.74 23.78
N LEU A 165 11.36 14.48 22.49
CA LEU A 165 10.34 13.52 22.06
C LEU A 165 10.93 12.61 20.97
N ASP A 166 11.18 11.37 21.33
CA ASP A 166 11.48 10.30 20.37
C ASP A 166 10.16 9.59 20.03
N PHE A 167 9.54 10.00 18.95
CA PHE A 167 8.25 9.47 18.52
C PHE A 167 8.30 9.05 17.06
N MET A 168 7.85 7.84 16.80
CA MET A 168 7.66 7.30 15.45
C MET A 168 6.19 6.89 15.30
N ALA A 169 5.53 7.43 14.29
CA ALA A 169 4.14 7.11 14.02
C ALA A 169 4.03 5.81 13.24
N SER A 170 3.15 4.92 13.66
CA SER A 170 2.87 3.68 12.93
C SER A 170 1.82 3.85 11.82
N ASN A 171 1.03 4.94 11.84
CA ASN A 171 -0.04 5.17 10.87
C ASN A 171 -0.21 6.65 10.51
N ILE A 172 -0.84 6.87 9.36
CA ILE A 172 -1.07 8.20 8.78
C ILE A 172 -1.98 9.08 9.65
N ASN A 173 -3.02 8.52 10.28
CA ASN A 173 -3.95 9.31 11.09
C ASN A 173 -3.24 9.95 12.28
N THR A 174 -2.29 9.25 12.90
CA THR A 174 -1.47 9.80 13.96
C THR A 174 -0.64 10.98 13.47
N LEU A 175 -0.04 10.90 12.27
CA LEU A 175 0.70 12.02 11.68
C LEU A 175 -0.20 13.23 11.45
N VAL A 176 -1.40 13.05 10.90
CA VAL A 176 -2.37 14.13 10.71
C VAL A 176 -2.71 14.81 12.04
N HIS A 177 -2.96 14.03 13.09
CA HIS A 177 -3.25 14.58 14.43
C HIS A 177 -2.05 15.31 15.04
N MET A 178 -0.82 14.83 14.82
CA MET A 178 0.39 15.51 15.28
C MET A 178 0.54 16.88 14.61
N VAL A 179 0.40 16.93 13.28
CA VAL A 179 0.44 18.18 12.52
C VAL A 179 -0.66 19.14 13.00
N ASP A 180 -1.89 18.66 13.20
CA ASP A 180 -3.01 19.50 13.63
C ASP A 180 -2.82 20.10 15.02
N LYS A 181 -2.17 19.39 15.95
CA LYS A 181 -2.06 19.79 17.36
C LYS A 181 -0.75 20.45 17.73
N ILE A 182 0.34 20.05 17.08
CA ILE A 182 1.69 20.49 17.43
C ILE A 182 2.28 21.41 16.35
N GLY A 183 1.76 21.33 15.12
CA GLY A 183 2.31 22.02 13.96
C GLY A 183 3.28 21.14 13.17
N GLY A 184 3.99 21.77 12.23
CA GLY A 184 4.87 21.07 11.31
C GLY A 184 4.12 20.51 10.10
N LEU A 185 4.71 19.52 9.46
CA LEU A 185 4.18 18.94 8.22
C LEU A 185 4.46 17.44 8.08
N THR A 186 3.74 16.80 7.19
CA THR A 186 3.97 15.41 6.76
C THR A 186 3.57 15.21 5.31
N VAL A 187 3.88 14.05 4.72
CA VAL A 187 3.40 13.67 3.39
C VAL A 187 2.21 12.71 3.52
N LEU A 188 1.21 12.93 2.68
CA LEU A 188 0.01 12.11 2.59
C LEU A 188 -0.19 11.61 1.15
N PRO A 189 -0.56 10.33 0.96
CA PRO A 189 -1.02 9.84 -0.32
C PRO A 189 -2.45 10.31 -0.61
N GLU A 190 -2.81 10.40 -1.87
CA GLU A 190 -4.09 10.94 -2.35
C GLU A 190 -5.31 10.23 -1.70
N LEU A 191 -5.25 8.93 -1.51
CA LEU A 191 -6.32 8.19 -0.83
C LEU A 191 -6.52 8.66 0.61
N ALA A 192 -5.45 9.00 1.33
CA ALA A 192 -5.54 9.57 2.67
C ALA A 192 -6.18 10.97 2.65
N VAL A 193 -5.80 11.80 1.67
CA VAL A 193 -6.37 13.16 1.50
C VAL A 193 -7.87 13.08 1.25
N SER A 194 -8.34 12.08 0.53
CA SER A 194 -9.77 11.90 0.26
C SER A 194 -10.63 11.74 1.52
N GLN A 195 -10.05 11.25 2.62
CA GLN A 195 -10.73 11.00 3.91
C GLN A 195 -10.62 12.17 4.91
N LEU A 196 -9.86 13.20 4.58
CA LEU A 196 -9.73 14.39 5.43
C LEU A 196 -11.03 15.20 5.46
N SER A 197 -11.29 15.87 6.58
CA SER A 197 -12.34 16.88 6.68
C SER A 197 -12.04 18.09 5.80
N ASP A 198 -13.05 18.88 5.46
CA ASP A 198 -12.87 20.04 4.59
C ASP A 198 -11.85 21.03 5.15
N GLY A 199 -11.88 21.33 6.46
CA GLY A 199 -10.88 22.18 7.10
C GLY A 199 -9.46 21.60 7.12
N GLN A 200 -9.32 20.28 7.04
CA GLN A 200 -8.02 19.63 6.89
C GLN A 200 -7.54 19.67 5.43
N LYS A 201 -8.45 19.55 4.46
CA LYS A 201 -8.10 19.64 3.04
C LYS A 201 -7.51 21.01 2.67
N GLU A 202 -7.90 22.07 3.35
CA GLU A 202 -7.30 23.41 3.18
C GLU A 202 -5.82 23.49 3.55
N LYS A 203 -5.31 22.49 4.28
CA LYS A 203 -3.90 22.38 4.69
C LYS A 203 -3.06 21.52 3.74
N ILE A 204 -3.66 21.07 2.62
CA ILE A 204 -2.97 20.27 1.61
C ILE A 204 -2.27 21.21 0.63
N HIS A 205 -1.00 20.90 0.38
CA HIS A 205 -0.18 21.55 -0.63
C HIS A 205 0.29 20.50 -1.63
N ARG A 206 0.19 20.80 -2.91
CA ARG A 206 0.70 19.95 -3.99
C ARG A 206 2.12 20.35 -4.33
N PHE A 207 2.93 19.39 -4.74
CA PHE A 207 4.22 19.69 -5.34
C PHE A 207 4.04 20.32 -6.72
N LYS A 208 5.05 21.09 -7.18
CA LYS A 208 5.11 21.54 -8.56
C LYS A 208 5.33 20.37 -9.51
N LYS A 209 4.77 20.46 -10.70
CA LYS A 209 4.95 19.43 -11.74
C LYS A 209 6.43 19.17 -12.05
N PRO A 210 6.82 17.91 -12.29
CA PRO A 210 5.99 16.71 -12.26
C PRO A 210 5.59 16.33 -10.82
N TYR A 211 4.33 15.95 -10.61
CA TYR A 211 3.82 15.58 -9.29
C TYR A 211 4.44 14.27 -8.82
N PRO A 212 5.02 14.20 -7.62
CA PRO A 212 5.47 12.93 -7.08
C PRO A 212 4.28 12.00 -6.84
N SER A 213 4.42 10.77 -7.27
CA SER A 213 3.41 9.72 -7.10
C SER A 213 4.06 8.43 -6.65
N ARG A 214 3.26 7.52 -6.14
CA ARG A 214 3.65 6.15 -5.86
C ARG A 214 2.76 5.16 -6.59
N GLU A 215 3.37 4.11 -7.08
CA GLU A 215 2.67 3.00 -7.67
C GLU A 215 2.33 1.97 -6.58
N ILE A 216 1.11 1.45 -6.63
CA ILE A 216 0.67 0.34 -5.78
C ILE A 216 0.36 -0.86 -6.69
N GLY A 217 0.91 -2.00 -6.32
CA GLY A 217 0.75 -3.25 -7.04
C GLY A 217 0.35 -4.40 -6.12
N LEU A 218 -0.28 -5.40 -6.71
CA LEU A 218 -0.50 -6.70 -6.08
C LEU A 218 0.60 -7.63 -6.57
N ILE A 219 1.36 -8.20 -5.62
CA ILE A 219 2.45 -9.14 -5.90
C ILE A 219 2.10 -10.54 -5.42
N TYR A 220 2.60 -11.56 -6.12
CA TYR A 220 2.49 -12.97 -5.76
C TYR A 220 3.70 -13.75 -6.27
N TYR A 221 4.08 -14.83 -5.55
CA TYR A 221 5.33 -15.53 -5.84
C TYR A 221 5.30 -16.33 -7.15
N LYS A 222 4.15 -16.93 -7.46
CA LYS A 222 3.93 -17.67 -8.71
C LYS A 222 2.43 -17.82 -8.99
N PRO A 223 2.02 -17.94 -10.24
CA PRO A 223 0.64 -18.24 -10.57
C PRO A 223 0.17 -19.52 -9.90
N THR A 224 -1.00 -19.48 -9.30
CA THR A 224 -1.62 -20.60 -8.59
C THR A 224 -3.03 -20.86 -9.11
N TYR A 225 -3.65 -21.93 -8.64
CA TYR A 225 -5.07 -22.16 -8.90
C TYR A 225 -5.99 -21.03 -8.39
N LYS A 226 -5.47 -20.13 -7.54
CA LYS A 226 -6.17 -18.96 -7.01
C LYS A 226 -6.09 -17.74 -7.95
N GLN A 227 -5.35 -17.84 -9.07
CA GLN A 227 -5.07 -16.71 -9.97
C GLN A 227 -6.33 -15.97 -10.41
N LYS A 228 -7.40 -16.69 -10.75
CA LYS A 228 -8.68 -16.07 -11.15
C LYS A 228 -9.30 -15.20 -10.06
N ILE A 229 -9.11 -15.56 -8.79
CA ILE A 229 -9.60 -14.74 -7.66
C ILE A 229 -8.75 -13.48 -7.54
N LEU A 230 -7.42 -13.58 -7.71
CA LEU A 230 -6.52 -12.44 -7.69
C LEU A 230 -6.79 -11.49 -8.87
N ASP A 231 -6.98 -12.03 -10.07
CA ASP A 231 -7.30 -11.24 -11.28
C ASP A 231 -8.61 -10.44 -11.09
N GLU A 232 -9.64 -11.05 -10.50
CA GLU A 232 -10.92 -10.39 -10.23
C GLU A 232 -10.78 -9.35 -9.11
N LEU A 233 -9.99 -9.63 -8.06
CA LEU A 233 -9.67 -8.66 -7.02
C LEU A 233 -8.94 -7.44 -7.59
N VAL A 234 -7.94 -7.66 -8.45
CA VAL A 234 -7.21 -6.60 -9.16
C VAL A 234 -8.17 -5.77 -10.01
N ALA A 235 -9.02 -6.41 -10.79
CA ALA A 235 -9.99 -5.74 -11.66
C ALA A 235 -10.99 -4.91 -10.84
N SER A 236 -11.50 -5.46 -9.74
CA SER A 236 -12.43 -4.77 -8.83
C SER A 236 -11.80 -3.50 -8.24
N ILE A 237 -10.59 -3.61 -7.67
CA ILE A 237 -9.87 -2.47 -7.07
C ILE A 237 -9.61 -1.38 -8.14
N LYS A 238 -9.09 -1.75 -9.32
CA LYS A 238 -8.82 -0.82 -10.42
C LYS A 238 -10.07 -0.06 -10.85
N ASN A 239 -11.17 -0.76 -11.05
CA ASN A 239 -12.41 -0.16 -11.54
C ASN A 239 -13.00 0.81 -10.51
N SER A 240 -12.93 0.48 -9.21
CA SER A 240 -13.45 1.33 -8.14
C SER A 240 -12.58 2.58 -7.92
N LEU A 241 -11.24 2.47 -8.01
CA LEU A 241 -10.34 3.57 -7.75
C LEU A 241 -10.09 4.48 -8.95
N LYS A 242 -10.21 3.97 -10.18
CA LYS A 242 -9.98 4.75 -11.41
C LYS A 242 -10.65 6.13 -11.43
N PRO A 243 -11.92 6.30 -11.06
CA PRO A 243 -12.57 7.62 -11.05
C PRO A 243 -12.18 8.50 -9.87
N LYS A 244 -11.46 7.98 -8.87
CA LYS A 244 -11.14 8.66 -7.60
C LYS A 244 -9.74 9.26 -7.57
N LEU A 245 -8.87 8.89 -8.51
CA LEU A 245 -7.44 9.25 -8.50
C LEU A 245 -7.07 10.17 -9.66
N ASN A 246 -6.31 11.22 -9.37
CA ASN A 246 -5.88 12.24 -10.33
C ASN A 246 -4.96 11.68 -11.44
N TYR A 247 -4.11 10.71 -11.10
CA TYR A 247 -3.18 10.08 -12.04
C TYR A 247 -3.87 9.53 -13.29
N THR A 248 -5.13 9.08 -13.18
CA THR A 248 -5.85 8.46 -14.30
C THR A 248 -6.19 9.44 -15.42
N THR A 249 -6.24 10.74 -15.15
CA THR A 249 -6.61 11.77 -16.13
C THR A 249 -5.40 12.31 -16.91
N HIS A 250 -4.23 12.44 -16.26
CA HIS A 250 -3.03 13.06 -16.84
C HIS A 250 -1.76 12.34 -16.35
N PRO A 251 -1.52 11.09 -16.73
CA PRO A 251 -0.37 10.32 -16.22
C PRO A 251 0.99 10.94 -16.55
N GLU A 252 1.09 11.73 -17.63
CA GLU A 252 2.30 12.45 -18.03
C GLU A 252 2.72 13.56 -17.07
N ASP A 253 1.83 14.00 -16.20
CA ASP A 253 2.12 15.04 -15.21
C ASP A 253 2.81 14.49 -13.95
N PHE A 254 2.98 13.18 -13.83
CA PHE A 254 3.45 12.51 -12.62
C PHE A 254 4.82 11.87 -12.78
N VAL A 255 5.57 11.83 -11.70
CA VAL A 255 6.81 11.05 -11.58
C VAL A 255 6.67 10.04 -10.45
N ASN A 256 6.89 8.76 -10.77
CA ASN A 256 6.85 7.70 -9.77
C ASN A 256 8.08 7.76 -8.86
N ILE A 257 7.85 7.82 -7.56
CA ILE A 257 8.91 7.78 -6.54
C ILE A 257 9.03 6.36 -6.02
N SER A 258 10.15 5.73 -6.37
CA SER A 258 10.44 4.39 -5.88
C SER A 258 10.46 4.36 -4.35
N PRO A 259 10.00 3.25 -3.72
CA PRO A 259 10.13 3.04 -2.28
C PRO A 259 11.55 2.69 -1.84
N GLN A 260 12.52 2.71 -2.76
CA GLN A 260 13.93 2.43 -2.50
C GLN A 260 14.83 3.53 -3.02
#